data_edd8f11fa49048b76308a7a68a8fbc51
#
_entry.id   edd8f11fa49048b76308a7a68a8fbc51
#
_cell.length_a   1.000
_cell.length_b   1.000
_cell.length_c   1.000
_cell.angle_alpha   90.00
_cell.angle_beta   90.00
_cell.angle_gamma   90.00
#
_symmetry.space_group_name_H-M   'P 1'
#
loop_
_entity.id
_entity.type
_entity.pdbx_description
1 polymer ?
#
loop_
_entity_poly.entity_id
_entity_poly.type
_entity_poly.pdbx_seq_one_letter_code
_entity_poly.pdbx_strand_id
1 'polypeptide(L)' 'MLEEYSVNCPYCGETFDTLLDLSAGDQQYTEDCQICCRPIEFRISVDMQGELLGVEIRREDE' A
#
# COMPACT_ATOMS: atom_id res chain seq x y z
N MET A 1 9.58 -11.63 0.66
CA MET A 1 9.43 -11.51 -0.81
C MET A 1 8.78 -10.19 -1.14
N LEU A 2 9.37 -9.42 -2.04
CA LEU A 2 8.85 -8.11 -2.43
C LEU A 2 8.08 -8.20 -3.73
N GLU A 3 6.95 -7.53 -3.79
CA GLU A 3 6.13 -7.50 -4.98
C GLU A 3 5.84 -6.05 -5.38
N GLU A 4 5.99 -5.77 -6.66
CA GLU A 4 5.72 -4.43 -7.19
C GLU A 4 4.22 -4.25 -7.38
N TYR A 5 3.70 -3.12 -6.92
CA TYR A 5 2.28 -2.84 -6.95
C TYR A 5 2.04 -1.37 -7.28
N SER A 6 1.12 -1.12 -8.21
CA SER A 6 0.76 0.24 -8.58
C SER A 6 -0.42 0.72 -7.74
N VAL A 7 -0.28 1.90 -7.15
CA VAL A 7 -1.33 2.48 -6.31
C VAL A 7 -1.69 3.88 -6.78
N ASN A 8 -2.94 4.26 -6.50
CA ASN A 8 -3.43 5.60 -6.77
C ASN A 8 -3.43 6.40 -5.49
N CYS A 9 -2.74 7.53 -5.50
CA CYS A 9 -2.72 8.40 -4.33
C CYS A 9 -4.11 8.96 -4.07
N PRO A 10 -4.65 8.80 -2.84
CA PRO A 10 -5.99 9.31 -2.54
C PRO A 10 -6.04 10.82 -2.38
N TYR A 11 -4.89 11.50 -2.37
CA TYR A 11 -4.84 12.96 -2.25
C TYR A 11 -4.71 13.64 -3.61
N CYS A 12 -3.71 13.24 -4.39
CA CYS A 12 -3.43 13.92 -5.67
C CYS A 12 -3.93 13.16 -6.89
N GLY A 13 -4.33 11.90 -6.73
CA GLY A 13 -4.87 11.10 -7.83
C GLY A 13 -3.83 10.52 -8.77
N GLU A 14 -2.55 10.72 -8.49
CA GLU A 14 -1.48 10.20 -9.33
C GLU A 14 -1.19 8.75 -9.00
N THR A 15 -0.76 8.00 -10.01
CA THR A 15 -0.39 6.60 -9.86
C THR A 15 1.12 6.48 -9.67
N PHE A 16 1.54 5.66 -8.72
CA PHE A 16 2.95 5.38 -8.51
C PHE A 16 3.13 3.91 -8.12
N ASP A 17 4.34 3.40 -8.31
CA ASP A 17 4.66 2.02 -7.97
C ASP A 17 5.31 1.96 -6.60
N THR A 18 4.95 0.95 -5.83
CA THR A 18 5.53 0.71 -4.51
C THR A 18 5.86 -0.77 -4.38
N LEU A 19 6.71 -1.10 -3.42
CA LEU A 19 7.08 -2.48 -3.15
C LEU A 19 6.38 -2.94 -1.88
N LEU A 20 5.76 -4.12 -1.96
CA LEU A 20 5.06 -4.72 -0.84
C LEU A 20 5.83 -5.95 -0.37
N ASP A 21 6.04 -6.05 0.94
CA ASP A 21 6.68 -7.23 1.53
C ASP A 21 5.59 -8.19 2.00
N LEU A 22 5.33 -9.22 1.22
CA LEU A 22 4.27 -10.17 1.51
C LEU A 22 4.68 -11.23 2.53
N SER A 23 5.96 -11.31 2.86
CA SER A 23 6.44 -12.34 3.79
C SER A 23 6.02 -12.06 5.23
N ALA A 24 5.64 -10.84 5.53
CA ALA A 24 5.21 -10.46 6.88
C ALA A 24 3.74 -10.78 7.16
N GLY A 25 3.00 -11.25 6.17
CA GLY A 25 1.57 -11.53 6.32
C GLY A 25 0.75 -10.24 6.25
N ASP A 26 -0.41 -10.24 6.92
CA ASP A 26 -1.25 -9.05 6.96
C ASP A 26 -0.51 -7.89 7.62
N GLN A 27 -0.58 -6.72 7.01
CA GLN A 27 0.17 -5.55 7.47
C GLN A 27 -0.68 -4.30 7.36
N GLN A 28 -0.35 -3.34 8.22
CA GLN A 28 -0.90 -1.99 8.15
C GLN A 28 0.22 -1.03 8.47
N TYR A 29 0.46 -0.07 7.58
CA TYR A 29 1.54 0.89 7.77
C TYR A 29 1.23 2.16 7.00
N THR A 30 2.02 3.19 7.25
CA THR A 30 1.88 4.50 6.59
C THR A 30 3.10 4.77 5.73
N GLU A 31 2.87 5.18 4.49
CA GLU A 31 3.93 5.62 3.58
C GLU A 31 3.56 6.93 2.94
N ASP A 32 4.55 7.74 2.64
CA ASP A 32 4.32 9.02 1.98
C ASP A 32 4.13 8.82 0.48
N CYS A 33 3.21 9.60 -0.09
CA CYS A 33 3.06 9.64 -1.53
C CYS A 33 4.35 10.16 -2.17
N GLN A 34 4.79 9.53 -3.25
CA GLN A 34 6.03 9.92 -3.91
C GLN A 34 5.90 11.23 -4.69
N ILE A 35 4.69 11.71 -4.86
CA ILE A 35 4.42 12.91 -5.68
C ILE A 35 4.01 14.10 -4.82
N CYS A 36 2.99 13.94 -3.97
CA CYS A 36 2.52 15.03 -3.13
C CYS A 36 3.06 14.98 -1.71
N CYS A 37 3.79 13.93 -1.36
CA CYS A 37 4.45 13.76 -0.06
C CYS A 37 3.49 13.72 1.13
N ARG A 38 2.24 13.35 0.90
CA ARG A 38 1.28 13.23 1.99
C ARG A 38 1.25 11.79 2.50
N PRO A 39 0.97 11.58 3.79
CA PRO A 39 0.96 10.23 4.36
C PRO A 39 -0.27 9.45 3.90
N ILE A 40 -0.03 8.24 3.44
CA ILE A 40 -1.07 7.33 2.96
C ILE A 40 -1.06 6.10 3.85
N GLU A 41 -2.23 5.72 4.33
CA GLU A 41 -2.37 4.51 5.14
C GLU A 41 -2.59 3.31 4.22
N PHE A 42 -1.72 2.30 4.36
CA PHE A 42 -1.78 1.08 3.59
C PHE A 42 -2.24 -0.06 4.48
N ARG A 43 -3.17 -0.86 3.97
CA ARG A 43 -3.56 -2.11 4.63
C ARG A 43 -3.43 -3.23 3.63
N ILE A 44 -2.58 -4.20 3.92
CA ILE A 44 -2.27 -5.30 3.02
C ILE A 44 -2.80 -6.59 3.61
N SER A 45 -3.52 -7.37 2.81
CA SER A 45 -4.05 -8.67 3.22
C SER A 45 -3.43 -9.76 2.36
N VAL A 46 -2.96 -10.82 2.99
CA VAL A 46 -2.39 -11.97 2.30
C VAL A 46 -3.08 -13.25 2.81
N ASP A 47 -3.05 -14.29 1.99
CA ASP A 47 -3.62 -15.57 2.38
C ASP A 47 -2.60 -16.41 3.14
N MET A 48 -2.98 -17.66 3.48
CA MET A 48 -2.13 -18.56 4.26
C MET A 48 -0.89 -19.00 3.49
N GLN A 49 -0.90 -18.84 2.18
CA GLN A 49 0.22 -19.20 1.31
C GLN A 49 1.13 -18.01 1.02
N GLY A 50 0.82 -16.85 1.56
CA GLY A 50 1.61 -15.66 1.34
C GLY A 50 1.27 -14.91 0.06
N GLU A 51 0.16 -15.22 -0.58
CA GLU A 51 -0.27 -14.53 -1.79
C GLU A 51 -1.12 -13.30 -1.43
N LEU A 52 -0.97 -12.25 -2.22
CA LEU A 52 -1.67 -11.00 -1.99
C LEU A 52 -3.16 -11.17 -2.26
N LEU A 53 -3.98 -10.90 -1.25
CA LEU A 53 -5.43 -10.89 -1.39
C LEU A 53 -5.96 -9.51 -1.78
N GLY A 54 -5.36 -8.45 -1.25
CA GLY A 54 -5.77 -7.11 -1.60
C GLY A 54 -4.96 -6.04 -0.87
N VAL A 55 -5.04 -4.84 -1.38
CA VAL A 55 -4.40 -3.67 -0.80
C VAL A 55 -5.44 -2.58 -0.65
N GLU A 56 -5.61 -2.08 0.57
CA GLU A 56 -6.51 -0.98 0.88
C GLU A 56 -5.68 0.27 1.10
N ILE A 57 -6.10 1.37 0.51
CA ILE A 57 -5.38 2.64 0.61
C ILE A 57 -6.35 3.70 1.11
N ARG A 58 -5.94 4.43 2.15
CA ARG A 58 -6.79 5.43 2.78
C ARG A 58 -5.99 6.69 3.06
N ARG A 59 -6.68 7.82 3.09
CA ARG A 59 -6.08 9.06 3.57
C ARG A 59 -6.02 9.03 5.09
N GLU A 60 -4.98 9.64 5.63
CA GLU A 60 -4.80 9.63 7.09
C GLU A 60 -5.94 10.36 7.81
N ASP A 61 -6.56 11.32 7.16
CA ASP A 61 -7.62 12.13 7.76
C ASP A 61 -9.02 11.54 7.56
N GLU A 62 -9.14 10.33 7.07
CA GLU A 62 -10.44 9.65 6.93
C GLU A 62 -10.87 8.94 8.18
#